data_bb6816d55338a639d80e87708bc96ef5
#
_entry.id   bb6816d55338a639d80e87708bc96ef5
#
_cell.length_a   1.000
_cell.length_b   1.000
_cell.length_c   1.000
_cell.angle_alpha   90.00
_cell.angle_beta   90.00
_cell.angle_gamma   90.00
#
_symmetry.space_group_name_H-M   'P 1'
#
loop_
_entity.id
_entity.type
_entity.pdbx_description
1 polymer ?
#
loop_
_entity_poly.entity_id
_entity_poly.type
_entity_poly.pdbx_seq_one_letter_code
_entity_poly.pdbx_strand_id
1 'polypeptide(L)'
;MTLITAEQQAINNAKSLKLAKDLFPDEEWIATEPNIWVAKSRINQREKEPEKWEREMSQVHILTNRGSIAYFLPDIFIHNGKWSLCADLVLDGEVVEMKTISGGRSTMGGKFKYGYRQGAILLENCSITKKHSVFIRLLSDIQIKSVKAKIAGELKNRFDEGRFICFFEKTKELYIWTYSELRAIIGT
;
A
#
# COMPACT_ATOMS: atom_id res chain seq x y z
N MET A 1 -0.70 17.26 8.02
CA MET A 1 -1.74 16.29 7.58
C MET A 1 -2.77 16.19 8.69
N THR A 2 -4.04 16.46 8.39
CA THR A 2 -5.14 16.50 9.36
C THR A 2 -5.50 15.07 9.78
N LEU A 3 -5.88 14.88 11.05
CA LEU A 3 -6.44 13.62 11.55
C LEU A 3 -7.77 13.33 10.82
N ILE A 4 -7.98 12.06 10.49
CA ILE A 4 -9.22 11.59 9.86
C ILE A 4 -10.34 11.64 10.90
N THR A 5 -11.49 12.18 10.55
CA THR A 5 -12.65 12.25 11.46
C THR A 5 -13.25 10.86 11.69
N ALA A 6 -13.99 10.68 12.80
CA ALA A 6 -14.67 9.41 13.09
C ALA A 6 -15.67 9.02 11.98
N GLU A 7 -16.38 9.97 11.39
CA GLU A 7 -17.28 9.73 10.26
C GLU A 7 -16.50 9.23 9.04
N GLN A 8 -15.40 9.88 8.68
CA GLN A 8 -14.55 9.45 7.57
C GLN A 8 -13.91 8.09 7.83
N GLN A 9 -13.54 7.80 9.11
CA GLN A 9 -13.06 6.46 9.48
C GLN A 9 -14.13 5.38 9.26
N ALA A 10 -15.37 5.63 9.63
CA ALA A 10 -16.47 4.70 9.40
C ALA A 10 -16.67 4.43 7.89
N ILE A 11 -16.64 5.48 7.06
CA ILE A 11 -16.71 5.35 5.60
C ILE A 11 -15.53 4.54 5.06
N ASN A 12 -14.31 4.84 5.49
CA ASN A 12 -13.10 4.15 5.07
C ASN A 12 -13.11 2.68 5.48
N ASN A 13 -13.62 2.38 6.69
CA ASN A 13 -13.77 1.01 7.16
C ASN A 13 -14.75 0.21 6.28
N ALA A 14 -15.92 0.77 6.00
CA ALA A 14 -16.90 0.12 5.13
C ALA A 14 -16.35 -0.15 3.72
N LYS A 15 -15.64 0.82 3.14
CA LYS A 15 -14.99 0.67 1.83
C LYS A 15 -13.89 -0.40 1.85
N SER A 16 -13.04 -0.39 2.89
CA SER A 16 -11.93 -1.33 3.02
C SER A 16 -12.43 -2.76 3.24
N LEU A 17 -13.40 -2.95 4.12
CA LEU A 17 -14.03 -4.25 4.35
C LEU A 17 -14.70 -4.79 3.07
N LYS A 18 -15.43 -3.92 2.36
CA LYS A 18 -16.06 -4.31 1.10
C LYS A 18 -15.01 -4.78 0.09
N LEU A 19 -13.97 -3.98 -0.14
CA LEU A 19 -12.90 -4.32 -1.09
C LEU A 19 -12.16 -5.60 -0.67
N ALA A 20 -11.83 -5.74 0.61
CA ALA A 20 -11.17 -6.94 1.13
C ALA A 20 -12.00 -8.21 0.89
N LYS A 21 -13.33 -8.14 1.10
CA LYS A 21 -14.26 -9.24 0.80
C LYS A 21 -14.45 -9.48 -0.69
N ASP A 22 -14.47 -8.44 -1.52
CA ASP A 22 -14.55 -8.58 -2.98
C ASP A 22 -13.28 -9.28 -3.54
N LEU A 23 -12.11 -9.01 -2.94
CA LEU A 23 -10.84 -9.65 -3.31
C LEU A 23 -10.74 -11.09 -2.80
N PHE A 24 -11.18 -11.35 -1.57
CA PHE A 24 -11.07 -12.63 -0.88
C PHE A 24 -12.40 -12.95 -0.16
N PRO A 25 -13.41 -13.44 -0.88
CA PRO A 25 -14.77 -13.63 -0.34
C PRO A 25 -14.85 -14.66 0.79
N ASP A 26 -13.98 -15.68 0.76
CA ASP A 26 -13.96 -16.79 1.73
C ASP A 26 -13.00 -16.51 2.91
N GLU A 27 -12.34 -15.33 2.95
CA GLU A 27 -11.38 -15.01 4.00
C GLU A 27 -12.07 -14.45 5.25
N GLU A 28 -11.63 -14.90 6.41
CA GLU A 28 -12.03 -14.36 7.72
C GLU A 28 -11.08 -13.23 8.14
N TRP A 29 -11.65 -12.12 8.59
CA TRP A 29 -10.89 -10.93 8.99
C TRP A 29 -10.89 -10.76 10.49
N ILE A 30 -9.72 -10.78 11.11
CA ILE A 30 -9.53 -10.71 12.55
C ILE A 30 -9.01 -9.33 12.93
N ALA A 31 -9.74 -8.63 13.80
CA ALA A 31 -9.29 -7.37 14.38
C ALA A 31 -8.12 -7.67 15.35
N THR A 32 -6.94 -7.14 15.05
CA THR A 32 -5.73 -7.34 15.86
C THR A 32 -5.40 -6.11 16.69
N GLU A 33 -5.70 -4.94 16.19
CA GLU A 33 -5.46 -3.64 16.84
C GLU A 33 -6.54 -2.64 16.38
N PRO A 34 -6.69 -1.48 17.05
CA PRO A 34 -7.56 -0.42 16.54
C PRO A 34 -7.21 -0.05 15.10
N ASN A 35 -8.21 -0.04 14.22
CA ASN A 35 -8.08 0.27 12.79
C ASN A 35 -7.27 -0.73 11.96
N ILE A 36 -6.93 -1.92 12.51
CA ILE A 36 -6.16 -2.95 11.80
C ILE A 36 -6.86 -4.30 11.87
N TRP A 37 -7.13 -4.87 10.71
CA TRP A 37 -7.64 -6.23 10.51
C TRP A 37 -6.63 -7.04 9.73
N VAL A 38 -6.57 -8.33 10.01
CA VAL A 38 -5.64 -9.26 9.36
C VAL A 38 -6.41 -10.46 8.83
N ALA A 39 -6.13 -10.86 7.61
CA ALA A 39 -6.63 -12.11 7.05
C ALA A 39 -6.19 -13.29 7.94
N LYS A 40 -7.11 -14.17 8.29
CA LYS A 40 -6.84 -15.34 9.16
C LYS A 40 -5.72 -16.20 8.61
N SER A 41 -5.69 -16.40 7.30
CA SER A 41 -4.63 -17.13 6.60
C SER A 41 -3.24 -16.52 6.79
N ARG A 42 -3.16 -15.18 6.99
CA ARG A 42 -1.89 -14.47 7.24
C ARG A 42 -1.43 -14.51 8.69
N ILE A 43 -2.30 -14.72 9.67
CA ILE A 43 -1.95 -14.73 11.09
C ILE A 43 -0.89 -15.79 11.39
N ASN A 44 -0.98 -16.96 10.78
CA ASN A 44 0.00 -18.04 10.94
C ASN A 44 1.41 -17.65 10.46
N GLN A 45 1.53 -16.69 9.55
CA GLN A 45 2.82 -16.21 9.08
C GLN A 45 3.49 -15.26 10.08
N ARG A 46 2.70 -14.52 10.86
CA ARG A 46 3.20 -13.69 11.96
C ARG A 46 4.11 -14.46 12.91
N GLU A 47 3.75 -15.71 13.23
CA GLU A 47 4.53 -16.56 14.10
C GLU A 47 5.81 -17.09 13.45
N LYS A 48 5.80 -17.26 12.13
CA LYS A 48 6.95 -17.78 11.36
C LYS A 48 7.97 -16.71 11.00
N GLU A 49 7.53 -15.46 10.80
CA GLU A 49 8.37 -14.35 10.37
C GLU A 49 8.14 -13.09 11.24
N PRO A 50 8.44 -13.15 12.56
CA PRO A 50 8.09 -12.07 13.49
C PRO A 50 8.76 -10.74 13.15
N GLU A 51 10.00 -10.72 12.70
CA GLU A 51 10.72 -9.50 12.32
C GLU A 51 10.09 -8.82 11.07
N LYS A 52 9.63 -9.63 10.11
CA LYS A 52 8.91 -9.11 8.94
C LYS A 52 7.60 -8.48 9.38
N TRP A 53 6.86 -9.17 10.24
CA TRP A 53 5.59 -8.69 10.78
C TRP A 53 5.75 -7.36 11.53
N GLU A 54 6.70 -7.25 12.44
CA GLU A 54 6.98 -6.03 13.20
C GLU A 54 7.30 -4.85 12.26
N ARG A 55 8.08 -5.09 11.21
CA ARG A 55 8.41 -4.08 10.21
C ARG A 55 7.18 -3.60 9.44
N GLU A 56 6.32 -4.52 9.01
CA GLU A 56 5.07 -4.22 8.30
C GLU A 56 4.10 -3.46 9.22
N MET A 57 3.92 -3.91 10.46
CA MET A 57 3.10 -3.22 11.46
C MET A 57 3.62 -1.82 11.77
N SER A 58 4.93 -1.67 11.99
CA SER A 58 5.57 -0.36 12.19
C SER A 58 5.33 0.58 11.01
N GLN A 59 5.28 0.08 9.79
CA GLN A 59 5.00 0.90 8.61
C GLN A 59 3.51 1.29 8.54
N VAL A 60 2.59 0.37 8.78
CA VAL A 60 1.15 0.66 8.73
C VAL A 60 0.71 1.61 9.84
N HIS A 61 1.32 1.54 11.03
CA HIS A 61 1.05 2.45 12.15
C HIS A 61 1.30 3.93 11.79
N ILE A 62 2.19 4.22 10.83
CA ILE A 62 2.39 5.59 10.34
C ILE A 62 1.08 6.20 9.84
N LEU A 63 0.19 5.38 9.27
CA LEU A 63 -1.09 5.81 8.71
C LEU A 63 -2.26 5.56 9.66
N THR A 64 -2.33 4.40 10.32
CA THR A 64 -3.45 4.06 11.21
C THR A 64 -3.48 4.92 12.46
N ASN A 65 -2.35 5.38 12.98
CA ASN A 65 -2.27 6.38 14.05
C ASN A 65 -2.80 7.77 13.63
N ARG A 66 -3.07 7.97 12.33
CA ARG A 66 -3.72 9.17 11.78
C ARG A 66 -5.18 8.92 11.40
N GLY A 67 -5.69 7.74 11.73
CA GLY A 67 -7.08 7.36 11.54
C GLY A 67 -7.35 6.56 10.25
N SER A 68 -6.32 6.19 9.46
CA SER A 68 -6.49 5.27 8.34
C SER A 68 -6.91 3.88 8.81
N ILE A 69 -7.62 3.16 7.95
CA ILE A 69 -8.12 1.80 8.20
C ILE A 69 -7.37 0.82 7.31
N ALA A 70 -6.79 -0.22 7.88
CA ALA A 70 -5.98 -1.22 7.19
C ALA A 70 -6.54 -2.64 7.34
N TYR A 71 -6.60 -3.37 6.22
CA TYR A 71 -6.91 -4.80 6.15
C TYR A 71 -5.71 -5.51 5.49
N PHE A 72 -4.91 -6.22 6.28
CA PHE A 72 -3.80 -7.02 5.75
C PHE A 72 -4.31 -8.22 4.97
N LEU A 73 -3.99 -8.26 3.69
CA LEU A 73 -4.42 -9.31 2.76
C LEU A 73 -3.62 -10.61 2.96
N PRO A 74 -4.11 -11.76 2.48
CA PRO A 74 -3.30 -12.98 2.36
C PRO A 74 -1.99 -12.70 1.62
N ASP A 75 -0.90 -13.43 1.95
CA ASP A 75 0.40 -13.20 1.29
C ASP A 75 0.44 -13.67 -0.15
N ILE A 76 -0.37 -14.65 -0.48
CA ILE A 76 -0.42 -15.29 -1.80
C ILE A 76 -1.87 -15.48 -2.25
N PHE A 77 -2.06 -15.49 -3.55
CA PHE A 77 -3.33 -15.81 -4.19
C PHE A 77 -3.09 -16.62 -5.48
N ILE A 78 -4.14 -17.21 -6.05
CA ILE A 78 -4.05 -17.94 -7.31
C ILE A 78 -4.32 -16.98 -8.47
N HIS A 79 -3.35 -16.83 -9.36
CA HIS A 79 -3.45 -16.08 -10.60
C HIS A 79 -3.09 -16.97 -11.79
N ASN A 80 -4.00 -17.13 -12.75
CA ASN A 80 -3.80 -18.00 -13.91
C ASN A 80 -3.35 -19.43 -13.54
N GLY A 81 -3.95 -20.01 -12.50
CA GLY A 81 -3.63 -21.37 -12.02
C GLY A 81 -2.29 -21.51 -11.29
N LYS A 82 -1.60 -20.40 -10.99
CA LYS A 82 -0.31 -20.38 -10.28
C LYS A 82 -0.40 -19.51 -9.03
N TRP A 83 0.39 -19.86 -8.02
CA TRP A 83 0.58 -19.04 -6.84
C TRP A 83 1.31 -17.73 -7.18
N SER A 84 0.75 -16.62 -6.78
CA SER A 84 1.31 -15.28 -6.96
C SER A 84 1.36 -14.55 -5.62
N LEU A 85 2.36 -13.69 -5.45
CA LEU A 85 2.43 -12.82 -4.28
C LEU A 85 1.30 -11.80 -4.34
N CYS A 86 0.59 -11.65 -3.22
CA CYS A 86 -0.45 -10.66 -3.05
C CYS A 86 0.15 -9.28 -2.74
N ALA A 87 -0.61 -8.22 -2.97
CA ALA A 87 -0.33 -6.92 -2.35
C ALA A 87 -0.53 -7.01 -0.83
N ASP A 88 0.11 -6.13 -0.07
CA ASP A 88 0.18 -6.27 1.39
C ASP A 88 -1.16 -6.01 2.08
N LEU A 89 -1.93 -4.99 1.65
CA LEU A 89 -3.15 -4.60 2.36
C LEU A 89 -4.14 -3.81 1.51
N VAL A 90 -5.37 -3.70 2.02
CA VAL A 90 -6.32 -2.65 1.66
C VAL A 90 -6.22 -1.53 2.70
N LEU A 91 -6.03 -0.29 2.26
CA LEU A 91 -5.94 0.91 3.08
C LEU A 91 -6.95 1.96 2.61
N ASP A 92 -7.90 2.32 3.48
CA ASP A 92 -8.93 3.32 3.17
C ASP A 92 -9.69 3.05 1.85
N GLY A 93 -9.88 1.77 1.51
CA GLY A 93 -10.57 1.33 0.30
C GLY A 93 -9.71 1.26 -0.96
N GLU A 94 -8.39 1.26 -0.86
CA GLU A 94 -7.45 1.05 -1.96
C GLU A 94 -6.52 -0.13 -1.67
N VAL A 95 -6.16 -0.90 -2.69
CA VAL A 95 -5.09 -1.90 -2.59
C VAL A 95 -3.76 -1.19 -2.46
N VAL A 96 -2.95 -1.58 -1.49
CA VAL A 96 -1.64 -0.95 -1.21
C VAL A 96 -0.56 -2.01 -1.08
N GLU A 97 0.53 -1.80 -1.79
CA GLU A 97 1.77 -2.53 -1.61
C GLU A 97 2.75 -1.68 -0.79
N MET A 98 3.35 -2.29 0.24
CA MET A 98 4.29 -1.63 1.13
C MET A 98 5.73 -2.01 0.81
N LYS A 99 6.64 -1.04 0.85
CA LYS A 99 8.08 -1.27 0.70
C LYS A 99 8.87 -0.42 1.69
N THR A 100 9.85 -1.03 2.34
CA THR A 100 10.88 -0.32 3.11
C THR A 100 12.17 -0.30 2.31
N ILE A 101 12.81 0.86 2.18
CA ILE A 101 13.95 1.07 1.30
C ILE A 101 15.07 1.80 2.05
N SER A 102 16.27 1.19 2.07
CA SER A 102 17.51 1.81 2.55
C SER A 102 18.43 2.30 1.42
N GLY A 103 18.12 1.91 0.18
CA GLY A 103 18.92 2.26 -1.00
C GLY A 103 18.61 3.63 -1.59
N GLY A 104 19.33 3.96 -2.67
CA GLY A 104 19.21 5.25 -3.36
C GLY A 104 18.01 5.34 -4.31
N ARG A 105 17.98 6.42 -5.12
CA ARG A 105 16.91 6.75 -6.08
C ARG A 105 16.58 5.61 -7.06
N SER A 106 17.60 4.90 -7.56
CA SER A 106 17.38 3.78 -8.50
C SER A 106 16.64 2.62 -7.84
N THR A 107 17.05 2.24 -6.63
CA THR A 107 16.39 1.19 -5.84
C THR A 107 14.93 1.54 -5.57
N MET A 108 14.65 2.79 -5.22
CA MET A 108 13.29 3.27 -4.99
C MET A 108 12.41 3.12 -6.23
N GLY A 109 12.89 3.53 -7.42
CA GLY A 109 12.14 3.37 -8.66
C GLY A 109 11.83 1.90 -8.99
N GLY A 110 12.81 1.01 -8.81
CA GLY A 110 12.63 -0.43 -9.00
C GLY A 110 11.58 -1.02 -8.03
N LYS A 111 11.64 -0.65 -6.75
CA LYS A 111 10.67 -1.09 -5.74
C LYS A 111 9.27 -0.54 -5.99
N PHE A 112 9.16 0.72 -6.44
CA PHE A 112 7.89 1.29 -6.87
C PHE A 112 7.27 0.51 -8.04
N LYS A 113 8.05 0.25 -9.11
CA LYS A 113 7.58 -0.56 -10.25
C LYS A 113 7.05 -1.93 -9.82
N TYR A 114 7.79 -2.60 -8.95
CA TYR A 114 7.41 -3.91 -8.44
C TYR A 114 6.09 -3.84 -7.66
N GLY A 115 5.97 -2.91 -6.72
CA GLY A 115 4.76 -2.74 -5.93
C GLY A 115 3.55 -2.34 -6.78
N TYR A 116 3.76 -1.42 -7.75
CA TYR A 116 2.74 -1.05 -8.72
C TYR A 116 2.20 -2.28 -9.47
N ARG A 117 3.10 -3.15 -9.95
CA ARG A 117 2.73 -4.37 -10.67
C ARG A 117 1.96 -5.35 -9.80
N GLN A 118 2.35 -5.54 -8.55
CA GLN A 118 1.64 -6.45 -7.62
C GLN A 118 0.19 -6.02 -7.42
N GLY A 119 -0.05 -4.73 -7.13
CA GLY A 119 -1.40 -4.20 -6.98
C GLY A 119 -2.24 -4.34 -8.25
N ALA A 120 -1.66 -4.03 -9.42
CA ALA A 120 -2.34 -4.15 -10.70
C ALA A 120 -2.77 -5.60 -11.01
N ILE A 121 -1.88 -6.59 -10.81
CA ILE A 121 -2.18 -8.01 -11.05
C ILE A 121 -3.30 -8.50 -10.14
N LEU A 122 -3.30 -8.12 -8.86
CA LEU A 122 -4.36 -8.52 -7.93
C LEU A 122 -5.72 -7.99 -8.38
N LEU A 123 -5.82 -6.71 -8.71
CA LEU A 123 -7.07 -6.11 -9.16
C LEU A 123 -7.55 -6.67 -10.50
N GLU A 124 -6.64 -6.91 -11.42
CA GLU A 124 -6.95 -7.54 -12.72
C GLU A 124 -7.50 -8.97 -12.53
N ASN A 125 -6.89 -9.77 -11.65
CA ASN A 125 -7.34 -11.12 -11.33
C ASN A 125 -8.76 -11.14 -10.76
N CYS A 126 -9.15 -10.12 -10.01
CA CYS A 126 -10.48 -10.00 -9.41
C CYS A 126 -11.47 -9.20 -10.27
N SER A 127 -11.09 -8.75 -11.46
CA SER A 127 -11.91 -7.92 -12.36
C SER A 127 -12.45 -6.64 -11.69
N ILE A 128 -11.68 -6.06 -10.77
CA ILE A 128 -12.05 -4.87 -10.00
C ILE A 128 -11.46 -3.62 -10.65
N THR A 129 -12.17 -2.47 -10.52
CA THR A 129 -11.69 -1.17 -11.01
C THR A 129 -10.27 -0.88 -10.54
N LYS A 130 -9.42 -0.51 -11.49
CA LYS A 130 -7.97 -0.36 -11.27
C LYS A 130 -7.63 0.86 -10.42
N LYS A 131 -7.61 0.69 -9.10
CA LYS A 131 -7.14 1.68 -8.15
C LYS A 131 -6.24 1.02 -7.11
N HIS A 132 -4.93 1.25 -7.22
CA HIS A 132 -3.93 0.68 -6.33
C HIS A 132 -2.83 1.68 -6.05
N SER A 133 -2.24 1.54 -4.88
CA SER A 133 -1.28 2.49 -4.33
C SER A 133 0.01 1.79 -3.90
N VAL A 134 1.09 2.55 -3.84
CA VAL A 134 2.36 2.05 -3.32
C VAL A 134 2.79 2.93 -2.15
N PHE A 135 3.05 2.30 -1.00
CA PHE A 135 3.57 2.96 0.19
C PHE A 135 5.04 2.62 0.40
N ILE A 136 5.90 3.61 0.27
CA ILE A 136 7.34 3.47 0.49
C ILE A 136 7.76 4.17 1.78
N ARG A 137 8.40 3.43 2.68
CA ARG A 137 9.14 3.95 3.83
C ARG A 137 10.61 4.09 3.45
N LEU A 138 11.11 5.31 3.40
CA LEU A 138 12.50 5.63 3.06
C LEU A 138 13.35 5.75 4.32
N LEU A 139 14.33 4.88 4.46
CA LEU A 139 15.34 4.93 5.53
C LEU A 139 16.57 5.77 5.13
N SER A 140 16.76 5.94 3.82
CA SER A 140 17.87 6.71 3.23
C SER A 140 17.51 8.19 3.07
N ASP A 141 18.55 9.00 2.93
CA ASP A 141 18.44 10.44 2.76
C ASP A 141 18.32 10.80 1.27
N ILE A 142 17.08 10.85 0.76
CA ILE A 142 16.79 11.22 -0.62
C ILE A 142 15.93 12.48 -0.59
N GLN A 143 16.33 13.48 -1.37
CA GLN A 143 15.56 14.72 -1.45
C GLN A 143 14.16 14.48 -2.06
N ILE A 144 13.15 15.08 -1.50
CA ILE A 144 11.75 14.98 -1.93
C ILE A 144 11.55 15.27 -3.43
N LYS A 145 12.26 16.29 -3.97
CA LYS A 145 12.23 16.62 -5.41
C LYS A 145 12.71 15.45 -6.27
N SER A 146 13.76 14.75 -5.82
CA SER A 146 14.30 13.57 -6.49
C SER A 146 13.35 12.38 -6.42
N VAL A 147 12.65 12.19 -5.30
CA VAL A 147 11.60 11.18 -5.14
C VAL A 147 10.47 11.44 -6.14
N LYS A 148 9.89 12.65 -6.12
CA LYS A 148 8.81 13.05 -7.04
C LYS A 148 9.18 12.85 -8.51
N ALA A 149 10.33 13.37 -8.94
CA ALA A 149 10.78 13.25 -10.33
C ALA A 149 11.00 11.78 -10.75
N LYS A 150 11.53 10.95 -9.86
CA LYS A 150 11.74 9.53 -10.16
C LYS A 150 10.42 8.80 -10.34
N ILE A 151 9.47 8.96 -9.41
CA ILE A 151 8.17 8.28 -9.48
C ILE A 151 7.34 8.80 -10.66
N ALA A 152 7.37 10.10 -10.93
CA ALA A 152 6.75 10.68 -12.11
C ALA A 152 7.26 9.99 -13.39
N GLY A 153 8.59 9.82 -13.52
CA GLY A 153 9.19 9.11 -14.65
C GLY A 153 8.72 7.64 -14.78
N GLU A 154 8.51 6.95 -13.65
CA GLU A 154 7.98 5.57 -13.65
C GLU A 154 6.50 5.51 -14.05
N LEU A 155 5.74 6.59 -13.84
CA LEU A 155 4.31 6.70 -14.16
C LEU A 155 4.03 7.21 -15.58
N LYS A 156 5.05 7.64 -16.34
CA LYS A 156 4.88 8.28 -17.66
C LYS A 156 3.95 7.54 -18.62
N ASN A 157 4.05 6.20 -18.65
CA ASN A 157 3.27 5.35 -19.56
C ASN A 157 2.26 4.46 -18.79
N ARG A 158 1.82 4.88 -17.61
CA ARG A 158 0.88 4.17 -16.76
C ARG A 158 -0.31 5.06 -16.47
N PHE A 159 -1.52 4.55 -16.69
CA PHE A 159 -2.76 5.32 -16.62
C PHE A 159 -3.69 4.91 -15.49
N ASP A 160 -3.30 3.89 -14.70
CA ASP A 160 -4.07 3.46 -13.54
C ASP A 160 -4.20 4.60 -12.51
N GLU A 161 -5.26 4.56 -11.74
CA GLU A 161 -5.47 5.45 -10.60
C GLU A 161 -4.84 4.88 -9.34
N GLY A 162 -4.48 5.76 -8.42
CA GLY A 162 -3.92 5.40 -7.13
C GLY A 162 -3.08 6.51 -6.54
N ARG A 163 -2.41 6.17 -5.45
CA ARG A 163 -1.57 7.11 -4.69
C ARG A 163 -0.16 6.56 -4.52
N PHE A 164 0.79 7.45 -4.54
CA PHE A 164 2.13 7.20 -4.03
C PHE A 164 2.23 7.81 -2.63
N ILE A 165 2.43 6.96 -1.64
CA ILE A 165 2.59 7.33 -0.23
C ILE A 165 4.07 7.18 0.10
N CYS A 166 4.69 8.21 0.64
CA CYS A 166 6.11 8.21 0.97
C CYS A 166 6.35 8.76 2.37
N PHE A 167 6.94 7.94 3.22
CA PHE A 167 7.37 8.36 4.56
C PHE A 167 8.89 8.40 4.64
N PHE A 168 9.41 9.55 5.06
CA PHE A 168 10.84 9.79 5.27
C PHE A 168 11.18 9.52 6.73
N GLU A 169 11.88 8.42 6.99
CA GLU A 169 12.19 7.98 8.36
C GLU A 169 12.98 8.98 9.16
N LYS A 170 13.93 9.67 8.55
CA LYS A 170 14.80 10.63 9.23
C LYS A 170 14.09 11.91 9.66
N THR A 171 13.23 12.46 8.79
CA THR A 171 12.49 13.71 9.04
C THR A 171 11.12 13.47 9.65
N LYS A 172 10.64 12.21 9.68
CA LYS A 172 9.29 11.82 10.09
C LYS A 172 8.17 12.47 9.26
N GLU A 173 8.50 12.90 8.05
CA GLU A 173 7.56 13.53 7.14
C GLU A 173 6.85 12.48 6.28
N LEU A 174 5.54 12.66 6.12
CA LEU A 174 4.67 11.84 5.29
C LEU A 174 4.13 12.68 4.12
N TYR A 175 4.31 12.17 2.92
CA TYR A 175 3.79 12.76 1.69
C TYR A 175 2.88 11.77 0.98
N ILE A 176 1.78 12.28 0.44
CA ILE A 176 0.82 11.52 -0.35
C ILE A 176 0.54 12.30 -1.63
N TRP A 177 0.72 11.66 -2.77
CA TRP A 177 0.42 12.21 -4.09
C TRP A 177 -0.43 11.22 -4.87
N THR A 178 -1.40 11.71 -5.59
CA THR A 178 -2.08 10.90 -6.60
C THR A 178 -1.14 10.63 -7.79
N TYR A 179 -1.36 9.55 -8.49
CA TYR A 179 -0.57 9.27 -9.70
C TYR A 179 -0.79 10.33 -10.78
N SER A 180 -1.98 10.94 -10.84
CA SER A 180 -2.27 12.06 -11.75
C SER A 180 -1.44 13.30 -11.43
N GLU A 181 -1.33 13.70 -10.16
CA GLU A 181 -0.46 14.82 -9.73
C GLU A 181 1.01 14.58 -10.11
N LEU A 182 1.50 13.34 -9.94
CA LEU A 182 2.88 13.00 -10.28
C LEU A 182 3.11 12.98 -11.78
N ARG A 183 2.15 12.49 -12.58
CA ARG A 183 2.25 12.54 -14.06
C ARG A 183 2.28 13.96 -14.60
N ALA A 184 1.54 14.88 -14.00
CA ALA A 184 1.52 16.28 -14.41
C ALA A 184 2.91 16.97 -14.32
N ILE A 185 3.82 16.48 -13.46
CA ILE A 185 5.18 17.02 -13.34
C ILE A 185 6.03 16.82 -14.61
N ILE A 186 5.71 15.83 -15.46
CA ILE A 186 6.48 15.51 -16.66
C ILE A 186 5.98 16.29 -17.88
N GLY A 187 4.74 16.79 -17.83
CA GLY A 187 4.12 17.55 -18.91
C GLY A 187 4.42 19.05 -18.88
N THR A 188 5.14 19.50 -17.86
CA THR A 188 5.66 20.88 -17.72
C THR A 188 7.17 20.90 -17.93
#